data_f7c0a6d3f6942c39cf8750eef2990312
#
_entry.id   f7c0a6d3f6942c39cf8750eef2990312
#
_cell.length_a   1.000
_cell.length_b   1.000
_cell.length_c   1.000
_cell.angle_alpha   90.00
_cell.angle_beta   90.00
_cell.angle_gamma   90.00
#
_symmetry.space_group_name_H-M   'P 1'
#
loop_
_entity.id
_entity.type
_entity.pdbx_description
1 polymer ?
#
loop_
_entity_poly.entity_id
_entity_poly.type
_entity_poly.pdbx_seq_one_letter_code
_entity_poly.pdbx_strand_id
1 'polypeptide(L)'
;MDKLNYGVIGNCCTAALISDKGSIDWLCFPNFDSPSIFASLLDREKGGYFGFEVSPDYQISQSYVPHTNILSTNFVSEENEFAVVDFMPCYHLSDASNCYRPAEIYRYIRRIKGTPRFKINYEPAPDYARGKTIFNTTSEYIETYSTSNSKDRQYLYSSLPLHNILEQKEIVLAKDEFLLLSYNEKVIPVNIEREKLEYCRTLVYWLNWTDRTKKFTVYNLSLI
;
A
#
# COMPACT_ATOMS: atom_id res chain seq x y z
N MET A 1 16.37 -11.23 -18.70
CA MET A 1 15.84 -11.26 -17.32
C MET A 1 15.31 -9.87 -17.03
N ASP A 2 14.02 -9.74 -16.84
CA ASP A 2 13.41 -8.49 -16.42
C ASP A 2 14.00 -8.13 -15.06
N LYS A 3 14.48 -6.90 -14.90
CA LYS A 3 14.97 -6.44 -13.60
C LYS A 3 13.77 -6.38 -12.65
N LEU A 4 13.83 -7.12 -11.55
CA LEU A 4 12.87 -7.00 -10.47
C LEU A 4 13.08 -5.65 -9.77
N ASN A 5 12.31 -4.66 -10.18
CA ASN A 5 12.43 -3.29 -9.69
C ASN A 5 11.24 -3.00 -8.75
N TYR A 6 11.40 -3.37 -7.49
CA TYR A 6 10.35 -3.26 -6.46
C TYR A 6 10.82 -2.44 -5.27
N GLY A 7 9.94 -1.53 -4.82
CA GLY A 7 10.02 -0.98 -3.47
C GLY A 7 9.35 -1.93 -2.47
N VAL A 8 9.84 -1.93 -1.23
CA VAL A 8 9.31 -2.77 -0.14
C VAL A 8 8.79 -1.87 0.96
N ILE A 9 7.53 -2.04 1.34
CA ILE A 9 6.97 -1.47 2.56
C ILE A 9 6.58 -2.57 3.52
N GLY A 10 6.56 -2.32 4.83
CA GLY A 10 6.19 -3.32 5.81
C GLY A 10 6.05 -2.76 7.23
N ASN A 11 5.51 -3.59 8.12
CA ASN A 11 5.30 -3.26 9.53
C ASN A 11 6.01 -4.22 10.49
N CYS A 12 7.01 -4.97 10.00
CA CYS A 12 7.75 -6.02 10.72
C CYS A 12 6.95 -7.32 11.00
N CYS A 13 5.68 -7.41 10.59
CA CYS A 13 4.89 -8.64 10.61
C CYS A 13 4.66 -9.17 9.20
N THR A 14 4.55 -8.26 8.24
CA THR A 14 4.39 -8.55 6.82
C THR A 14 5.01 -7.43 5.97
N ALA A 15 5.08 -7.67 4.66
CA ALA A 15 5.55 -6.68 3.69
C ALA A 15 4.79 -6.79 2.37
N ALA A 16 4.73 -5.65 1.66
CA ALA A 16 4.27 -5.58 0.27
C ALA A 16 5.42 -5.22 -0.66
N LEU A 17 5.42 -5.80 -1.85
CA LEU A 17 6.30 -5.41 -2.95
C LEU A 17 5.51 -4.55 -3.93
N ILE A 18 6.02 -3.34 -4.15
CA ILE A 18 5.41 -2.33 -5.01
C ILE A 18 6.33 -2.09 -6.20
N SER A 19 5.83 -2.37 -7.40
CA SER A 19 6.58 -2.18 -8.64
C SER A 19 6.91 -0.70 -8.88
N ASP A 20 7.87 -0.43 -9.74
CA ASP A 20 8.26 0.92 -10.18
C ASP A 20 7.12 1.70 -10.86
N LYS A 21 6.00 1.04 -11.15
CA LYS A 21 4.74 1.65 -11.65
C LYS A 21 3.71 1.88 -10.56
N GLY A 22 4.03 1.64 -9.29
CA GLY A 22 3.13 1.84 -8.15
C GLY A 22 2.08 0.75 -7.97
N SER A 23 2.28 -0.44 -8.54
CA SER A 23 1.41 -1.60 -8.34
C SER A 23 1.90 -2.47 -7.20
N ILE A 24 1.02 -2.84 -6.27
CA ILE A 24 1.28 -3.88 -5.26
C ILE A 24 1.14 -5.22 -5.97
N ASP A 25 2.25 -5.87 -6.24
CA ASP A 25 2.33 -7.13 -6.99
C ASP A 25 2.59 -8.34 -6.09
N TRP A 26 2.88 -8.10 -4.81
CA TRP A 26 3.00 -9.10 -3.78
C TRP A 26 2.54 -8.57 -2.43
N LEU A 27 1.66 -9.33 -1.77
CA LEU A 27 1.22 -9.07 -0.40
C LEU A 27 0.68 -10.35 0.23
N CYS A 28 1.18 -10.68 1.43
CA CYS A 28 0.60 -11.67 2.34
C CYS A 28 0.06 -10.98 3.59
N PHE A 29 -1.16 -11.30 4.03
CA PHE A 29 -1.73 -10.83 5.28
C PHE A 29 -2.24 -12.01 6.12
N PRO A 30 -2.17 -11.95 7.47
CA PRO A 30 -1.61 -10.86 8.28
C PRO A 30 -0.07 -10.94 8.46
N ASN A 31 0.58 -12.07 8.12
CA ASN A 31 1.99 -12.33 8.35
C ASN A 31 2.72 -12.68 7.05
N PHE A 32 4.06 -12.71 7.08
CA PHE A 32 4.91 -13.09 5.93
C PHE A 32 4.61 -14.49 5.37
N ASP A 33 4.23 -15.44 6.23
CA ASP A 33 3.94 -16.82 5.91
C ASP A 33 2.46 -17.11 5.65
N SER A 34 1.63 -16.09 5.68
CA SER A 34 0.19 -16.20 5.38
C SER A 34 -0.06 -16.35 3.88
N PRO A 35 -1.22 -16.87 3.47
CA PRO A 35 -1.61 -16.89 2.06
C PRO A 35 -1.57 -15.53 1.41
N SER A 36 -1.11 -15.48 0.16
CA SER A 36 -1.03 -14.23 -0.58
C SER A 36 -2.43 -13.69 -0.93
N ILE A 37 -2.52 -12.35 -0.95
CA ILE A 37 -3.67 -11.60 -1.46
C ILE A 37 -3.38 -11.12 -2.87
N PHE A 38 -2.15 -10.66 -3.11
CA PHE A 38 -1.62 -10.30 -4.41
C PHE A 38 -0.35 -11.10 -4.66
N ALA A 39 -0.21 -11.64 -5.85
CA ALA A 39 0.92 -12.46 -6.26
C ALA A 39 1.23 -12.37 -7.77
N SER A 40 0.90 -11.25 -8.44
CA SER A 40 1.22 -11.01 -9.86
C SER A 40 2.73 -11.05 -10.12
N LEU A 41 3.55 -10.85 -9.11
CA LEU A 41 5.00 -11.09 -9.15
C LEU A 41 5.35 -12.53 -9.60
N LEU A 42 4.55 -13.52 -9.21
CA LEU A 42 4.75 -14.93 -9.54
C LEU A 42 3.97 -15.36 -10.78
N ASP A 43 2.74 -14.86 -10.93
CA ASP A 43 1.85 -15.17 -12.03
C ASP A 43 0.99 -13.94 -12.37
N ARG A 44 1.33 -13.28 -13.47
CA ARG A 44 0.66 -12.03 -13.91
C ARG A 44 -0.80 -12.23 -14.29
N GLU A 45 -1.20 -13.44 -14.69
CA GLU A 45 -2.57 -13.70 -15.13
C GLU A 45 -3.49 -14.07 -13.97
N LYS A 46 -2.97 -14.74 -12.93
CA LYS A 46 -3.77 -15.30 -11.84
C LYS A 46 -3.50 -14.67 -10.49
N GLY A 47 -2.30 -14.12 -10.30
CA GLY A 47 -1.82 -13.70 -8.98
C GLY A 47 -2.52 -12.48 -8.39
N GLY A 48 -3.18 -11.69 -9.23
CA GLY A 48 -3.85 -10.46 -8.80
C GLY A 48 -2.87 -9.36 -8.38
N TYR A 49 -3.33 -8.10 -8.42
CA TYR A 49 -2.52 -6.92 -8.11
C TYR A 49 -3.40 -5.73 -7.69
N PHE A 50 -2.77 -4.69 -7.17
CA PHE A 50 -3.44 -3.45 -6.80
C PHE A 50 -2.64 -2.24 -7.28
N GLY A 51 -3.02 -1.66 -8.42
CA GLY A 51 -2.24 -0.66 -9.11
C GLY A 51 -3.03 0.50 -9.69
N PHE A 52 -2.32 1.38 -10.38
CA PHE A 52 -2.85 2.55 -11.09
C PHE A 52 -2.55 2.42 -12.58
N GLU A 53 -3.56 2.70 -13.39
CA GLU A 53 -3.40 2.86 -14.83
C GLU A 53 -3.48 4.34 -15.16
N VAL A 54 -2.42 4.87 -15.75
CA VAL A 54 -2.30 6.26 -16.19
C VAL A 54 -2.06 6.33 -17.68
N SER A 55 -2.30 7.49 -18.26
CA SER A 55 -1.94 7.77 -19.67
C SER A 55 -0.43 7.59 -19.91
N PRO A 56 0.00 7.15 -21.12
CA PRO A 56 1.40 6.90 -21.45
C PRO A 56 2.34 8.10 -21.38
N ASP A 57 1.79 9.32 -21.33
CA ASP A 57 2.57 10.56 -21.19
C ASP A 57 3.11 10.79 -19.76
N TYR A 58 2.64 10.02 -18.77
CA TYR A 58 3.18 10.10 -17.42
C TYR A 58 4.56 9.45 -17.31
N GLN A 59 5.50 10.20 -16.77
CA GLN A 59 6.76 9.67 -16.27
C GLN A 59 6.56 9.22 -14.83
N ILE A 60 6.96 8.00 -14.53
CA ILE A 60 6.78 7.40 -13.20
C ILE A 60 8.14 7.25 -12.55
N SER A 61 8.26 7.70 -11.31
CA SER A 61 9.46 7.53 -10.49
C SER A 61 9.09 7.14 -9.07
N GLN A 62 9.99 6.41 -8.40
CA GLN A 62 9.74 5.87 -7.07
C GLN A 62 10.90 6.17 -6.14
N SER A 63 10.61 6.61 -4.93
CA SER A 63 11.60 6.88 -3.89
C SER A 63 11.00 6.69 -2.50
N TYR A 64 11.83 6.35 -1.53
CA TYR A 64 11.42 6.36 -0.14
C TYR A 64 11.42 7.78 0.43
N VAL A 65 10.48 8.06 1.35
CA VAL A 65 10.62 9.20 2.23
C VAL A 65 11.90 9.01 3.04
N PRO A 66 12.82 9.99 3.07
CA PRO A 66 14.15 9.80 3.65
C PRO A 66 14.10 9.21 5.06
N HIS A 67 14.92 8.19 5.29
CA HIS A 67 15.05 7.50 6.58
C HIS A 67 13.81 6.77 7.08
N THR A 68 12.90 6.36 6.18
CA THR A 68 11.67 5.65 6.52
C THR A 68 11.44 4.43 5.63
N ASN A 69 10.45 3.62 5.99
CA ASN A 69 9.88 2.58 5.14
C ASN A 69 8.52 3.04 4.54
N ILE A 70 8.44 4.30 4.16
CA ILE A 70 7.30 4.92 3.47
C ILE A 70 7.73 5.18 2.03
N LEU A 71 7.02 4.63 1.07
CA LEU A 71 7.36 4.68 -0.35
C LEU A 71 6.48 5.68 -1.08
N SER A 72 7.06 6.56 -1.89
CA SER A 72 6.35 7.48 -2.77
C SER A 72 6.57 7.08 -4.22
N THR A 73 5.49 6.84 -4.94
CA THR A 73 5.49 6.70 -6.40
C THR A 73 4.92 7.98 -7.00
N ASN A 74 5.73 8.70 -7.76
CA ASN A 74 5.36 9.98 -8.37
C ASN A 74 5.01 9.77 -9.85
N PHE A 75 3.89 10.35 -10.25
CA PHE A 75 3.36 10.33 -11.61
C PHE A 75 3.36 11.76 -12.14
N VAL A 76 4.20 12.05 -13.13
CA VAL A 76 4.44 13.39 -13.65
C VAL A 76 4.20 13.45 -15.14
N SER A 77 3.31 14.32 -15.59
CA SER A 77 3.15 14.72 -16.99
C SER A 77 3.35 16.23 -17.13
N GLU A 78 3.29 16.75 -18.35
CA GLU A 78 3.46 18.18 -18.59
C GLU A 78 2.44 19.03 -17.82
N GLU A 79 1.18 18.60 -17.76
CA GLU A 79 0.09 19.36 -17.14
C GLU A 79 -0.31 18.86 -15.77
N ASN A 80 -0.06 17.60 -15.45
CA ASN A 80 -0.60 16.94 -14.26
C ASN A 80 0.50 16.26 -13.45
N GLU A 81 0.34 16.30 -12.13
CA GLU A 81 1.23 15.61 -11.21
C GLU A 81 0.47 15.12 -9.98
N PHE A 82 0.70 13.89 -9.60
CA PHE A 82 0.24 13.31 -8.34
C PHE A 82 1.24 12.30 -7.81
N ALA A 83 1.13 11.98 -6.54
CA ALA A 83 1.94 10.95 -5.90
C ALA A 83 1.06 9.97 -5.13
N VAL A 84 1.45 8.71 -5.14
CA VAL A 84 0.89 7.69 -4.26
C VAL A 84 1.92 7.38 -3.18
N VAL A 85 1.55 7.64 -1.93
CA VAL A 85 2.39 7.38 -0.76
C VAL A 85 1.89 6.14 -0.05
N ASP A 86 2.67 5.07 -0.15
CA ASP A 86 2.34 3.76 0.36
C ASP A 86 3.05 3.50 1.69
N PHE A 87 2.30 3.04 2.70
CA PHE A 87 2.87 2.66 4.00
C PHE A 87 2.00 1.64 4.73
N MET A 88 2.62 0.94 5.66
CA MET A 88 1.95 0.09 6.66
C MET A 88 2.14 0.71 8.04
N PRO A 89 1.07 0.91 8.83
CA PRO A 89 1.19 1.46 10.18
C PRO A 89 2.13 0.63 11.05
N CYS A 90 3.09 1.31 11.66
CA CYS A 90 4.02 0.72 12.61
C CYS A 90 4.46 1.81 13.59
N TYR A 91 4.04 1.70 14.86
CA TYR A 91 4.43 2.67 15.90
C TYR A 91 4.18 2.11 17.31
N HIS A 92 4.86 2.69 18.31
CA HIS A 92 4.64 2.37 19.71
C HIS A 92 3.37 3.06 20.23
N LEU A 93 2.56 2.31 20.97
CA LEU A 93 1.49 2.89 21.78
C LEU A 93 2.07 3.63 22.99
N SER A 94 1.20 4.20 23.84
CA SER A 94 1.60 4.89 25.06
C SER A 94 2.46 4.04 25.99
N ASP A 95 2.27 2.73 25.98
CA ASP A 95 3.18 1.76 26.59
C ASP A 95 4.23 1.35 25.54
N ALA A 96 5.51 1.71 25.79
CA ALA A 96 6.61 1.45 24.87
C ALA A 96 6.86 -0.05 24.60
N SER A 97 6.27 -0.96 25.39
CA SER A 97 6.36 -2.40 25.18
C SER A 97 5.42 -2.88 24.05
N ASN A 98 4.37 -2.13 23.73
CA ASN A 98 3.37 -2.50 22.73
C ASN A 98 3.54 -1.70 21.45
N CYS A 99 3.80 -2.42 20.35
CA CYS A 99 3.88 -1.85 19.02
C CYS A 99 2.59 -2.13 18.25
N TYR A 100 1.95 -1.09 17.74
CA TYR A 100 0.78 -1.18 16.87
C TYR A 100 1.24 -1.53 15.45
N ARG A 101 0.83 -2.67 14.95
CA ARG A 101 1.21 -3.23 13.64
C ARG A 101 0.01 -3.94 13.00
N PRO A 102 -1.03 -3.21 12.65
CA PRO A 102 -2.22 -3.82 12.06
C PRO A 102 -1.89 -4.42 10.67
N ALA A 103 -2.68 -5.40 10.26
CA ALA A 103 -2.65 -5.88 8.88
C ALA A 103 -3.39 -4.90 7.96
N GLU A 104 -2.80 -3.73 7.79
CA GLU A 104 -3.35 -2.61 7.03
C GLU A 104 -2.29 -2.04 6.08
N ILE A 105 -2.73 -1.67 4.87
CA ILE A 105 -1.95 -0.90 3.90
C ILE A 105 -2.72 0.38 3.59
N TYR A 106 -2.04 1.50 3.68
CA TYR A 106 -2.52 2.81 3.27
C TYR A 106 -1.84 3.23 1.97
N ARG A 107 -2.63 3.77 1.04
CA ARG A 107 -2.21 4.36 -0.22
C ARG A 107 -2.74 5.78 -0.30
N TYR A 108 -1.96 6.76 0.16
CA TYR A 108 -2.34 8.16 0.19
C TYR A 108 -2.07 8.80 -1.17
N ILE A 109 -3.12 9.25 -1.85
CA ILE A 109 -3.06 9.83 -3.19
C ILE A 109 -3.03 11.35 -3.06
N ARG A 110 -1.86 11.95 -3.28
CA ARG A 110 -1.64 13.39 -3.16
C ARG A 110 -1.75 14.05 -4.52
N ARG A 111 -2.63 15.02 -4.64
CA ARG A 111 -2.68 15.90 -5.80
C ARG A 111 -1.60 16.98 -5.69
N ILE A 112 -0.73 17.09 -6.69
CA ILE A 112 0.38 18.06 -6.70
C ILE A 112 0.10 19.18 -7.71
N LYS A 113 -0.24 18.83 -8.97
CA LYS A 113 -0.47 19.77 -10.04
C LYS A 113 -1.60 19.32 -10.97
N GLY A 114 -2.33 20.29 -11.52
CA GLY A 114 -3.36 20.05 -12.54
C GLY A 114 -4.57 19.27 -12.04
N THR A 115 -5.16 18.47 -12.91
CA THR A 115 -6.32 17.61 -12.63
C THR A 115 -6.01 16.20 -13.12
N PRO A 116 -5.17 15.45 -12.38
CA PRO A 116 -4.75 14.12 -12.79
C PRO A 116 -5.91 13.16 -13.03
N ARG A 117 -5.75 12.27 -14.00
CA ARG A 117 -6.71 11.24 -14.35
C ARG A 117 -6.03 9.90 -14.34
N PHE A 118 -6.68 8.90 -13.75
CA PHE A 118 -6.18 7.53 -13.67
C PHE A 118 -7.32 6.55 -13.46
N LYS A 119 -7.04 5.26 -13.63
CA LYS A 119 -7.91 4.18 -13.14
C LYS A 119 -7.20 3.45 -12.02
N ILE A 120 -7.99 2.82 -11.16
CA ILE A 120 -7.50 1.94 -10.10
C ILE A 120 -7.87 0.51 -10.48
N ASN A 121 -6.85 -0.34 -10.54
CA ASN A 121 -7.01 -1.78 -10.75
C ASN A 121 -6.88 -2.47 -9.40
N TYR A 122 -8.00 -2.90 -8.83
CA TYR A 122 -8.06 -3.68 -7.59
C TYR A 122 -8.51 -5.09 -7.92
N GLU A 123 -7.54 -5.97 -8.11
CA GLU A 123 -7.73 -7.35 -8.56
C GLU A 123 -7.13 -8.34 -7.57
N PRO A 124 -7.68 -8.46 -6.34
CA PRO A 124 -7.15 -9.40 -5.36
C PRO A 124 -7.43 -10.85 -5.77
N ALA A 125 -6.45 -11.72 -5.51
CA ALA A 125 -6.54 -13.15 -5.71
C ALA A 125 -6.17 -13.90 -4.40
N PRO A 126 -7.02 -13.77 -3.34
CA PRO A 126 -6.72 -14.29 -2.02
C PRO A 126 -6.53 -15.81 -2.00
N ASP A 127 -5.84 -16.30 -0.97
CA ASP A 127 -5.54 -17.72 -0.77
C ASP A 127 -4.75 -18.31 -1.94
N TYR A 128 -3.69 -17.62 -2.39
CA TYR A 128 -2.84 -18.02 -3.52
C TYR A 128 -3.63 -18.26 -4.82
N ALA A 129 -4.71 -17.52 -5.06
CA ALA A 129 -5.61 -17.70 -6.21
C ALA A 129 -6.22 -19.11 -6.33
N ARG A 130 -6.34 -19.87 -5.22
CA ARG A 130 -6.89 -21.24 -5.23
C ARG A 130 -8.39 -21.28 -5.49
N GLY A 131 -9.10 -20.22 -5.14
CA GLY A 131 -10.54 -20.09 -5.34
C GLY A 131 -10.91 -18.89 -6.20
N LYS A 132 -12.21 -18.72 -6.45
CA LYS A 132 -12.71 -17.49 -7.07
C LYS A 132 -12.77 -16.37 -6.05
N THR A 133 -12.36 -15.18 -6.44
CA THR A 133 -12.53 -13.98 -5.63
C THR A 133 -14.00 -13.54 -5.67
N ILE A 134 -14.57 -13.33 -4.50
CA ILE A 134 -15.94 -12.81 -4.32
C ILE A 134 -15.82 -11.37 -3.84
N PHE A 135 -16.65 -10.50 -4.41
CA PHE A 135 -16.76 -9.10 -4.05
C PHE A 135 -18.15 -8.82 -3.48
N ASN A 136 -18.20 -8.22 -2.29
CA ASN A 136 -19.41 -7.67 -1.69
C ASN A 136 -19.18 -6.17 -1.46
N THR A 137 -20.08 -5.34 -1.95
CA THR A 137 -19.92 -3.87 -1.84
C THR A 137 -20.99 -3.30 -0.92
N THR A 138 -20.54 -2.42 -0.04
CA THR A 138 -21.39 -1.57 0.79
C THR A 138 -21.20 -0.11 0.40
N SER A 139 -21.85 0.82 1.11
CA SER A 139 -21.57 2.26 0.95
C SER A 139 -20.19 2.69 1.47
N GLU A 140 -19.55 1.88 2.31
CA GLU A 140 -18.34 2.24 3.06
C GLU A 140 -17.09 1.51 2.57
N TYR A 141 -17.23 0.26 2.08
CA TYR A 141 -16.11 -0.59 1.69
C TYR A 141 -16.48 -1.62 0.62
N ILE A 142 -15.44 -2.16 -0.02
CA ILE A 142 -15.49 -3.38 -0.81
C ILE A 142 -14.92 -4.50 0.06
N GLU A 143 -15.72 -5.51 0.37
CA GLU A 143 -15.26 -6.75 1.01
C GLU A 143 -14.86 -7.75 -0.06
N THR A 144 -13.70 -8.38 0.10
CA THR A 144 -13.24 -9.46 -0.78
C THR A 144 -12.81 -10.68 0.01
N TYR A 145 -13.02 -11.88 -0.56
CA TYR A 145 -12.55 -13.15 -0.02
C TYR A 145 -12.49 -14.21 -1.10
N SER A 146 -11.77 -15.31 -0.85
CA SER A 146 -11.72 -16.45 -1.75
C SER A 146 -12.81 -17.47 -1.41
N THR A 147 -13.38 -18.13 -2.43
CA THR A 147 -14.29 -19.27 -2.22
C THR A 147 -13.60 -20.47 -1.58
N SER A 148 -12.27 -20.58 -1.70
CA SER A 148 -11.47 -21.61 -1.03
C SER A 148 -11.25 -21.33 0.46
N ASN A 149 -11.31 -20.06 0.88
CA ASN A 149 -11.15 -19.62 2.26
C ASN A 149 -11.99 -18.37 2.54
N SER A 150 -13.25 -18.56 2.90
CA SER A 150 -14.18 -17.47 3.18
C SER A 150 -14.03 -16.82 4.56
N LYS A 151 -13.09 -17.30 5.39
CA LYS A 151 -12.80 -16.71 6.70
C LYS A 151 -11.87 -15.52 6.60
N ASP A 152 -10.96 -15.55 5.64
CA ASP A 152 -9.97 -14.50 5.40
C ASP A 152 -10.57 -13.43 4.49
N ARG A 153 -10.89 -12.28 5.07
CA ARG A 153 -11.57 -11.18 4.40
C ARG A 153 -10.68 -9.96 4.29
N GLN A 154 -10.74 -9.30 3.16
CA GLN A 154 -10.11 -8.02 2.94
C GLN A 154 -11.20 -6.95 2.82
N TYR A 155 -10.96 -5.77 3.39
CA TYR A 155 -11.85 -4.62 3.31
C TYR A 155 -11.09 -3.46 2.68
N LEU A 156 -11.51 -3.06 1.48
CA LEU A 156 -10.98 -1.87 0.81
C LEU A 156 -11.89 -0.69 1.07
N TYR A 157 -11.38 0.31 1.77
CA TYR A 157 -12.00 1.61 2.00
C TYR A 157 -11.39 2.64 1.05
N SER A 158 -12.19 3.64 0.67
CA SER A 158 -11.73 4.70 -0.21
C SER A 158 -12.52 5.98 0.03
N SER A 159 -11.87 7.13 -0.08
CA SER A 159 -12.54 8.42 -0.24
C SER A 159 -13.03 8.66 -1.67
N LEU A 160 -12.54 7.87 -2.63
CA LEU A 160 -13.02 7.83 -4.01
C LEU A 160 -14.27 6.95 -4.13
N PRO A 161 -15.11 7.15 -5.15
CA PRO A 161 -16.29 6.31 -5.36
C PRO A 161 -15.92 4.84 -5.60
N LEU A 162 -16.35 3.94 -4.71
CA LEU A 162 -16.03 2.52 -4.77
C LEU A 162 -16.45 1.84 -6.08
N HIS A 163 -17.56 2.28 -6.67
CA HIS A 163 -18.02 1.73 -7.96
C HIS A 163 -17.05 2.05 -9.12
N ASN A 164 -16.35 3.20 -9.08
CA ASN A 164 -15.35 3.51 -10.09
C ASN A 164 -14.14 2.56 -10.00
N ILE A 165 -13.80 2.14 -8.78
CA ILE A 165 -12.71 1.18 -8.56
C ILE A 165 -13.11 -0.20 -9.11
N LEU A 166 -14.30 -0.70 -8.77
CA LEU A 166 -14.78 -2.01 -9.23
C LEU A 166 -14.99 -2.09 -10.73
N GLU A 167 -15.46 -1.01 -11.34
CA GLU A 167 -15.73 -0.95 -12.77
C GLU A 167 -14.53 -0.43 -13.58
N GLN A 168 -13.38 -0.21 -12.91
CA GLN A 168 -12.15 0.33 -13.52
C GLN A 168 -12.39 1.61 -14.35
N LYS A 169 -13.28 2.46 -13.85
CA LYS A 169 -13.61 3.74 -14.49
C LYS A 169 -12.52 4.78 -14.24
N GLU A 170 -12.40 5.70 -15.17
CA GLU A 170 -11.51 6.85 -15.01
C GLU A 170 -11.94 7.70 -13.81
N ILE A 171 -10.97 8.05 -12.99
CA ILE A 171 -11.10 8.88 -11.80
C ILE A 171 -10.38 10.20 -12.05
N VAL A 172 -11.03 11.30 -11.69
CA VAL A 172 -10.46 12.64 -11.74
C VAL A 172 -10.05 13.06 -10.34
N LEU A 173 -8.75 13.32 -10.13
CA LEU A 173 -8.22 13.70 -8.83
C LEU A 173 -8.38 15.21 -8.61
N ALA A 174 -9.43 15.62 -7.89
CA ALA A 174 -9.70 17.01 -7.57
C ALA A 174 -8.99 17.51 -6.28
N LYS A 175 -8.71 16.60 -5.36
CA LYS A 175 -8.05 16.85 -4.06
C LYS A 175 -7.27 15.59 -3.64
N ASP A 176 -6.63 15.65 -2.47
CA ASP A 176 -6.01 14.47 -1.87
C ASP A 176 -7.07 13.43 -1.49
N GLU A 177 -6.78 12.19 -1.82
CA GLU A 177 -7.68 11.05 -1.60
C GLU A 177 -6.89 9.88 -0.98
N PHE A 178 -7.59 8.83 -0.53
CA PHE A 178 -6.94 7.66 0.05
C PHE A 178 -7.61 6.34 -0.34
N LEU A 179 -6.82 5.29 -0.20
CA LEU A 179 -7.24 3.89 -0.21
C LEU A 179 -6.65 3.21 1.03
N LEU A 180 -7.47 2.45 1.74
CA LEU A 180 -7.05 1.63 2.88
C LEU A 180 -7.50 0.20 2.65
N LEU A 181 -6.56 -0.73 2.62
CA LEU A 181 -6.82 -2.16 2.62
C LEU A 181 -6.54 -2.72 4.01
N SER A 182 -7.55 -3.29 4.66
CA SER A 182 -7.43 -4.00 5.95
C SER A 182 -7.77 -5.48 5.82
N TYR A 183 -7.29 -6.29 6.77
CA TYR A 183 -7.49 -7.73 6.79
C TYR A 183 -8.25 -8.15 8.05
N ASN A 184 -9.34 -8.88 7.86
CA ASN A 184 -10.25 -9.45 8.86
C ASN A 184 -10.89 -8.46 9.84
N GLU A 185 -10.32 -7.29 10.04
CA GLU A 185 -10.84 -6.27 10.94
C GLU A 185 -11.42 -5.10 10.16
N LYS A 186 -12.65 -4.71 10.51
CA LYS A 186 -13.25 -3.50 9.98
C LYS A 186 -12.72 -2.28 10.71
N VAL A 187 -12.27 -1.30 9.96
CA VAL A 187 -11.70 -0.07 10.49
C VAL A 187 -12.76 1.01 10.59
N ILE A 188 -12.92 1.64 11.76
CA ILE A 188 -13.87 2.72 11.99
C ILE A 188 -13.24 3.75 12.95
N PRO A 189 -13.30 5.04 12.68
CA PRO A 189 -13.71 5.69 11.43
C PRO A 189 -12.62 5.58 10.35
N VAL A 190 -13.04 5.61 9.07
CA VAL A 190 -12.12 5.71 7.92
C VAL A 190 -12.35 7.05 7.24
N ASN A 191 -11.36 7.95 7.35
CA ASN A 191 -11.37 9.27 6.75
C ASN A 191 -9.93 9.77 6.52
N ILE A 192 -9.79 10.88 5.84
CA ILE A 192 -8.48 11.46 5.49
C ILE A 192 -7.68 11.93 6.72
N GLU A 193 -8.35 12.32 7.81
CA GLU A 193 -7.70 12.72 9.06
C GLU A 193 -7.05 11.53 9.75
N ARG A 194 -7.73 10.37 9.77
CA ARG A 194 -7.13 9.11 10.25
C ARG A 194 -5.90 8.76 9.45
N GLU A 195 -5.99 8.82 8.12
CA GLU A 195 -4.86 8.49 7.27
C GLU A 195 -3.64 9.36 7.55
N LYS A 196 -3.85 10.68 7.62
CA LYS A 196 -2.79 11.62 7.99
C LYS A 196 -2.18 11.33 9.35
N LEU A 197 -3.01 10.94 10.32
CA LEU A 197 -2.55 10.56 11.66
C LEU A 197 -1.68 9.29 11.62
N GLU A 198 -2.14 8.26 10.92
CA GLU A 198 -1.40 6.99 10.78
C GLU A 198 -0.08 7.20 10.01
N TYR A 199 -0.09 8.05 8.98
CA TYR A 199 1.12 8.48 8.27
C TYR A 199 2.12 9.16 9.22
N CYS A 200 1.68 10.16 9.98
CA CYS A 200 2.55 10.89 10.90
C CYS A 200 3.15 9.97 11.98
N ARG A 201 2.35 9.08 12.57
CA ARG A 201 2.82 8.11 13.59
C ARG A 201 3.86 7.16 13.00
N THR A 202 3.59 6.62 11.82
CA THR A 202 4.51 5.72 11.12
C THR A 202 5.80 6.43 10.71
N LEU A 203 5.70 7.67 10.22
CA LEU A 203 6.84 8.52 9.90
C LEU A 203 7.76 8.72 11.12
N VAL A 204 7.19 9.14 12.25
CA VAL A 204 7.93 9.35 13.51
C VAL A 204 8.58 8.06 14.01
N TYR A 205 7.89 6.93 13.90
CA TYR A 205 8.42 5.61 14.25
C TYR A 205 9.70 5.31 13.46
N TRP A 206 9.67 5.41 12.14
CA TRP A 206 10.80 5.10 11.28
C TRP A 206 11.96 6.09 11.46
N LEU A 207 11.68 7.37 11.62
CA LEU A 207 12.71 8.38 11.89
C LEU A 207 13.43 8.09 13.23
N ASN A 208 12.69 7.76 14.27
CA ASN A 208 13.26 7.36 15.56
C ASN A 208 14.07 6.07 15.45
N TRP A 209 13.61 5.11 14.66
CA TRP A 209 14.32 3.84 14.47
C TRP A 209 15.67 4.07 13.76
N THR A 210 15.67 4.83 12.67
CA THR A 210 16.89 5.15 11.90
C THR A 210 17.87 6.02 12.69
N ASP A 211 17.38 6.90 13.53
CA ASP A 211 18.24 7.77 14.37
C ASP A 211 18.97 6.96 15.45
N ARG A 212 18.34 5.92 15.98
CA ARG A 212 19.00 4.98 16.90
C ARG A 212 20.12 4.20 16.21
N THR A 213 19.96 3.80 14.96
CA THR A 213 20.97 3.04 14.21
C THR A 213 22.19 3.88 13.84
N LYS A 214 22.05 5.17 13.61
CA LYS A 214 23.17 6.10 13.34
C LYS A 214 24.17 6.21 14.51
N LYS A 215 23.76 5.86 15.72
CA LYS A 215 24.65 5.87 16.92
C LYS A 215 25.62 4.70 16.99
N PHE A 216 25.47 3.69 16.16
CA PHE A 216 26.46 2.64 15.99
C PHE A 216 27.51 3.09 14.95
N THR A 217 28.38 4.01 15.35
CA THR A 217 29.62 4.25 14.61
C THR A 217 30.43 2.95 14.74
N VAL A 218 30.61 2.26 13.63
CA VAL A 218 31.57 1.17 13.54
C VAL A 218 32.94 1.82 13.82
N TYR A 219 33.43 1.72 15.04
CA TYR A 219 34.80 2.00 15.31
C TYR A 219 35.61 1.04 14.44
N ASN A 220 36.42 1.60 13.55
CA ASN A 220 37.31 0.91 12.67
C ASN A 220 37.81 -0.40 13.26
N LEU A 221 37.35 -1.52 12.75
CA LEU A 221 38.09 -2.76 12.79
C LEU A 221 39.22 -2.68 11.76
N SER A 222 40.14 -1.73 11.97
CA SER A 222 41.50 -1.83 11.49
C SER A 222 42.29 -2.60 12.56
N LEU A 223 42.17 -3.91 12.53
CA LEU A 223 43.05 -4.77 13.28
C LEU A 223 43.41 -5.97 12.43
N ILE A 224 44.71 -5.91 12.01
CA ILE A 224 45.62 -6.96 11.55
C ILE A 224 45.43 -7.45 10.13
#